data_cdffef365cae6aaa836384770ccd2c79
#
_entry.id   cdffef365cae6aaa836384770ccd2c79
#
_cell.length_a   1.000
_cell.length_b   1.000
_cell.length_c   1.000
_cell.angle_alpha   90.00
_cell.angle_beta   90.00
_cell.angle_gamma   90.00
#
_symmetry.space_group_name_H-M   'P 1'
#
loop_
_entity.id
_entity.type
_entity.pdbx_description
1 polymer ?
#
loop_
_entity_poly.entity_id
_entity_poly.type
_entity_poly.pdbx_seq_one_letter_code
_entity_poly.pdbx_strand_id
1 'polypeptide(L)'
;MSSIANIRFGAPTRRNILKAAGAGAALGVLGGFAGRAFAQEKLKVAAIYTVPFEQQWVSRLHKAANTAKDRGDIDYVATENVSNTDYERVMREYAEAGNKLILGEVFGVEDAARTVAKDYPDVAFLMGSSFKPDAALPNFSTFDNYIQDASYLTGIIAGAMTRSKNIGMVGGYPIPEVNRLMNAFMAGVKEVAPDTKFQVSFIGSWFDPPKAKETAFAQIDGGADLLYAERFGVSDAAKEKSVLAIGNVIDTQADYPDTVVASALWHFEPTLDHAIAQVKAGTFKAEDYGVYSFMKEGGCSIAPLGTFEGKVPDDVKAKVAEKEKAIKDGSFTVEINDAEPKSS
;
A
#
# COMPACT_ATOMS: atom_id res chain seq x y z
N MET A 1 10.88 63.75 36.07
CA MET A 1 10.71 65.10 35.56
C MET A 1 11.05 65.15 34.08
N SER A 2 10.16 65.77 33.31
CA SER A 2 10.33 66.20 31.93
C SER A 2 10.06 65.12 30.87
N SER A 3 9.20 65.23 30.08
CA SER A 3 8.26 66.08 29.34
C SER A 3 8.04 65.44 27.99
N ILE A 4 6.82 65.02 27.76
CA ILE A 4 6.36 64.38 26.52
C ILE A 4 5.95 65.50 25.57
N ALA A 5 6.57 65.62 24.38
CA ALA A 5 6.18 66.56 23.34
C ALA A 5 5.16 65.90 22.40
N ASN A 6 3.93 66.45 22.38
CA ASN A 6 2.86 66.10 21.46
C ASN A 6 3.14 66.67 20.06
N ILE A 7 3.28 65.85 19.04
CA ILE A 7 3.28 66.26 17.64
C ILE A 7 1.89 65.93 17.07
N ARG A 8 1.11 66.99 16.77
CA ARG A 8 -0.17 66.93 16.04
C ARG A 8 0.10 66.94 14.54
N PHE A 9 -0.29 65.89 13.85
CA PHE A 9 -0.38 65.85 12.39
C PHE A 9 -1.71 66.47 11.96
N GLY A 10 -1.65 67.60 11.21
CA GLY A 10 -2.82 68.22 10.58
C GLY A 10 -3.25 67.47 9.32
N ALA A 11 -4.56 67.32 9.13
CA ALA A 11 -5.15 66.69 7.95
C ALA A 11 -4.89 67.52 6.68
N PRO A 12 -4.58 66.92 5.52
CA PRO A 12 -4.35 67.66 4.28
C PRO A 12 -5.66 68.18 3.71
N THR A 13 -5.68 69.47 3.35
CA THR A 13 -6.81 70.14 2.73
C THR A 13 -6.89 69.82 1.24
N ARG A 14 -8.14 69.86 0.68
CA ARG A 14 -8.47 69.50 -0.73
C ARG A 14 -7.67 70.27 -1.80
N ARG A 15 -6.95 71.31 -1.44
CA ARG A 15 -6.17 72.15 -2.36
C ARG A 15 -4.78 71.59 -2.73
N ASN A 16 -4.30 70.55 -1.98
CA ASN A 16 -3.01 69.92 -2.22
C ASN A 16 -3.07 68.68 -3.11
N ILE A 17 -4.27 68.23 -3.48
CA ILE A 17 -4.49 67.05 -4.34
C ILE A 17 -4.46 67.41 -5.84
N LEU A 18 -4.61 68.67 -6.19
CA LEU A 18 -4.70 69.14 -7.58
C LEU A 18 -3.40 69.64 -8.22
N LYS A 19 -2.26 69.49 -7.54
CA LYS A 19 -0.97 69.88 -8.10
C LYS A 19 -0.02 68.73 -8.42
N ALA A 20 -0.48 67.47 -8.24
CA ALA A 20 0.31 66.26 -8.56
C ALA A 20 -0.12 65.54 -9.85
N ALA A 21 -0.99 66.19 -10.65
CA ALA A 21 -1.50 65.66 -11.91
C ALA A 21 -0.94 66.39 -13.12
N GLY A 22 0.36 66.32 -13.31
CA GLY A 22 0.97 67.03 -14.44
C GLY A 22 2.44 66.86 -14.59
N ALA A 23 2.99 65.66 -14.65
CA ALA A 23 4.28 65.34 -15.28
C ALA A 23 4.53 63.83 -15.15
N GLY A 24 4.45 63.08 -16.23
CA GLY A 24 4.84 61.68 -16.20
C GLY A 24 4.02 60.72 -17.08
N ALA A 25 3.68 61.21 -18.29
CA ALA A 25 3.29 60.28 -19.34
C ALA A 25 4.53 59.81 -20.07
N ALA A 26 5.06 58.63 -19.71
CA ALA A 26 5.87 57.69 -20.48
C ALA A 26 6.73 56.89 -19.51
N LEU A 27 6.27 55.69 -19.16
CA LEU A 27 7.14 54.52 -18.98
C LEU A 27 6.33 53.36 -18.38
N GLY A 28 6.19 52.35 -19.19
CA GLY A 28 6.07 51.01 -18.65
C GLY A 28 4.64 50.49 -18.36
N VAL A 29 3.91 50.07 -19.39
CA VAL A 29 2.97 48.94 -19.27
C VAL A 29 3.83 47.73 -18.94
N LEU A 30 4.27 47.62 -17.70
CA LEU A 30 4.57 46.33 -17.08
C LEU A 30 3.33 45.96 -16.29
N GLY A 31 2.38 45.39 -17.03
CA GLY A 31 1.24 44.67 -16.45
C GLY A 31 1.81 43.61 -15.55
N GLY A 32 1.74 43.85 -14.24
CA GLY A 32 1.90 42.80 -13.24
C GLY A 32 0.87 41.75 -13.52
N PHE A 33 1.23 40.73 -14.28
CA PHE A 33 0.64 39.41 -14.14
C PHE A 33 0.95 38.99 -12.70
N ALA A 34 0.17 39.48 -11.74
CA ALA A 34 -0.05 38.77 -10.51
C ALA A 34 -0.61 37.42 -10.98
N GLY A 35 0.31 36.45 -11.16
CA GLY A 35 -0.06 35.08 -11.39
C GLY A 35 -1.00 34.72 -10.25
N ARG A 36 -2.32 34.71 -10.53
CA ARG A 36 -3.22 33.89 -9.76
C ARG A 36 -2.61 32.50 -9.88
N ALA A 37 -1.90 32.05 -8.85
CA ALA A 37 -1.70 30.67 -8.62
C ALA A 37 -3.13 30.12 -8.54
N PHE A 38 -3.64 29.60 -9.66
CA PHE A 38 -4.80 28.72 -9.62
C PHE A 38 -4.34 27.60 -8.71
N ALA A 39 -4.87 27.59 -7.48
CA ALA A 39 -4.77 26.40 -6.66
C ALA A 39 -5.28 25.27 -7.56
N GLN A 40 -4.39 24.39 -7.98
CA GLN A 40 -4.75 23.27 -8.84
C GLN A 40 -5.85 22.52 -8.07
N GLU A 41 -7.02 22.40 -8.65
CA GLU A 41 -8.14 21.71 -8.00
C GLU A 41 -7.68 20.31 -7.66
N LYS A 42 -7.81 19.93 -6.38
CA LYS A 42 -7.39 18.62 -5.92
C LYS A 42 -8.18 17.55 -6.63
N LEU A 43 -7.50 16.50 -7.06
CA LEU A 43 -8.14 15.35 -7.67
C LEU A 43 -9.05 14.66 -6.65
N LYS A 44 -10.35 14.54 -6.95
CA LYS A 44 -11.29 13.80 -6.11
C LYS A 44 -11.07 12.30 -6.28
N VAL A 45 -10.78 11.62 -5.18
CA VAL A 45 -10.50 10.19 -5.12
C VAL A 45 -11.39 9.53 -4.09
N ALA A 46 -12.03 8.43 -4.47
CA ALA A 46 -12.79 7.59 -3.55
C ALA A 46 -12.20 6.19 -3.44
N ALA A 47 -12.44 5.50 -2.33
CA ALA A 47 -12.08 4.10 -2.18
C ALA A 47 -13.21 3.27 -1.58
N ILE A 48 -13.30 2.01 -2.01
CA ILE A 48 -14.33 1.05 -1.58
C ILE A 48 -13.61 -0.21 -1.10
N TYR A 49 -13.88 -0.61 0.15
CA TYR A 49 -13.28 -1.79 0.77
C TYR A 49 -14.37 -2.70 1.33
N THR A 50 -14.24 -4.00 1.10
CA THR A 50 -15.19 -5.00 1.61
C THR A 50 -14.87 -5.44 3.04
N VAL A 51 -13.70 -5.07 3.55
CA VAL A 51 -13.21 -5.37 4.90
C VAL A 51 -12.84 -4.07 5.64
N PRO A 52 -12.60 -4.11 6.97
CA PRO A 52 -12.25 -2.93 7.74
C PRO A 52 -10.87 -2.35 7.34
N PHE A 53 -10.68 -1.04 7.60
CA PHE A 53 -9.43 -0.32 7.30
C PHE A 53 -8.19 -0.89 7.98
N GLU A 54 -8.34 -1.54 9.13
CA GLU A 54 -7.24 -2.20 9.83
C GLU A 54 -6.76 -3.49 9.18
N GLN A 55 -7.54 -4.11 8.27
CA GLN A 55 -7.08 -5.28 7.54
C GLN A 55 -5.77 -4.93 6.79
N GLN A 56 -4.75 -5.77 6.91
CA GLN A 56 -3.37 -5.43 6.54
C GLN A 56 -3.21 -4.92 5.10
N TRP A 57 -3.86 -5.55 4.11
CA TRP A 57 -3.79 -5.14 2.71
C TRP A 57 -4.50 -3.80 2.48
N VAL A 58 -5.73 -3.66 2.97
CA VAL A 58 -6.53 -2.43 2.87
C VAL A 58 -5.86 -1.27 3.60
N SER A 59 -5.23 -1.52 4.74
CA SER A 59 -4.53 -0.49 5.52
C SER A 59 -3.44 0.21 4.72
N ARG A 60 -2.79 -0.49 3.77
CA ARG A 60 -1.74 0.09 2.93
C ARG A 60 -2.31 1.05 1.89
N LEU A 61 -3.45 0.69 1.28
CA LEU A 61 -4.16 1.57 0.35
C LEU A 61 -4.67 2.82 1.06
N HIS A 62 -5.33 2.60 2.20
CA HIS A 62 -5.88 3.69 3.01
C HIS A 62 -4.78 4.64 3.51
N LYS A 63 -3.64 4.11 3.94
CA LYS A 63 -2.47 4.90 4.36
C LYS A 63 -1.90 5.72 3.19
N ALA A 64 -1.66 5.11 2.04
CA ALA A 64 -1.13 5.79 0.86
C ALA A 64 -2.05 6.92 0.39
N ALA A 65 -3.37 6.67 0.38
CA ALA A 65 -4.36 7.69 0.01
C ALA A 65 -4.40 8.86 1.02
N ASN A 66 -4.32 8.59 2.32
CA ASN A 66 -4.21 9.66 3.33
C ASN A 66 -2.89 10.43 3.19
N THR A 67 -1.78 9.76 2.91
CA THR A 67 -0.49 10.43 2.63
C THR A 67 -0.60 11.39 1.44
N ALA A 68 -1.22 10.95 0.34
CA ALA A 68 -1.45 11.80 -0.83
C ALA A 68 -2.41 12.98 -0.52
N LYS A 69 -3.44 12.75 0.30
CA LYS A 69 -4.35 13.80 0.80
C LYS A 69 -3.61 14.84 1.64
N ASP A 70 -2.76 14.40 2.57
CA ASP A 70 -1.99 15.28 3.46
C ASP A 70 -0.96 16.11 2.69
N ARG A 71 -0.38 15.56 1.61
CA ARG A 71 0.45 16.32 0.66
C ARG A 71 -0.35 17.35 -0.14
N GLY A 72 -1.68 17.26 -0.14
CA GLY A 72 -2.56 18.14 -0.89
C GLY A 72 -2.78 17.73 -2.35
N ASP A 73 -2.41 16.53 -2.74
CA ASP A 73 -2.53 16.03 -4.11
C ASP A 73 -3.97 15.65 -4.48
N ILE A 74 -4.73 15.16 -3.51
CA ILE A 74 -6.08 14.63 -3.69
C ILE A 74 -7.04 15.09 -2.59
N ASP A 75 -8.33 15.05 -2.89
CA ASP A 75 -9.40 14.96 -1.90
C ASP A 75 -9.85 13.51 -1.81
N TYR A 76 -9.69 12.90 -0.63
CA TYR A 76 -9.91 11.48 -0.44
C TYR A 76 -11.06 11.19 0.51
N VAL A 77 -11.94 10.30 0.07
CA VAL A 77 -13.04 9.70 0.87
C VAL A 77 -13.01 8.19 0.70
N ALA A 78 -13.47 7.44 1.71
CA ALA A 78 -13.52 5.99 1.62
C ALA A 78 -14.68 5.40 2.42
N THR A 79 -15.15 4.23 1.99
CA THR A 79 -16.13 3.41 2.72
C THR A 79 -15.55 2.01 2.90
N GLU A 80 -15.61 1.49 4.13
CA GLU A 80 -15.20 0.15 4.50
C GLU A 80 -16.40 -0.76 4.81
N ASN A 81 -16.15 -2.06 4.91
CA ASN A 81 -17.18 -3.07 5.21
C ASN A 81 -18.37 -3.05 4.22
N VAL A 82 -18.10 -2.70 2.97
CA VAL A 82 -19.12 -2.71 1.91
C VAL A 82 -19.38 -4.16 1.50
N SER A 83 -20.63 -4.60 1.61
CA SER A 83 -21.00 -5.95 1.16
C SER A 83 -20.86 -6.09 -0.37
N ASN A 84 -20.63 -7.30 -0.87
CA ASN A 84 -20.57 -7.56 -2.30
C ASN A 84 -21.86 -7.12 -3.03
N THR A 85 -22.99 -7.21 -2.37
CA THR A 85 -24.31 -6.78 -2.93
C THR A 85 -24.47 -5.26 -3.03
N ASP A 86 -23.78 -4.50 -2.18
CA ASP A 86 -23.82 -3.05 -2.17
C ASP A 86 -22.69 -2.41 -3.00
N TYR A 87 -21.68 -3.18 -3.38
CA TYR A 87 -20.44 -2.68 -3.98
C TYR A 87 -20.70 -1.87 -5.25
N GLU A 88 -21.51 -2.41 -6.17
CA GLU A 88 -21.89 -1.71 -7.41
C GLU A 88 -22.58 -0.37 -7.12
N ARG A 89 -23.54 -0.34 -6.20
CA ARG A 89 -24.26 0.88 -5.82
C ARG A 89 -23.32 1.95 -5.28
N VAL A 90 -22.43 1.59 -4.33
CA VAL A 90 -21.46 2.51 -3.74
C VAL A 90 -20.47 3.02 -4.79
N MET A 91 -20.04 2.18 -5.71
CA MET A 91 -19.15 2.57 -6.81
C MET A 91 -19.79 3.58 -7.74
N ARG A 92 -21.10 3.42 -8.09
CA ARG A 92 -21.88 4.39 -8.88
C ARG A 92 -22.06 5.71 -8.13
N GLU A 93 -22.39 5.67 -6.85
CA GLU A 93 -22.55 6.87 -6.01
C GLU A 93 -21.25 7.69 -5.98
N TYR A 94 -20.09 7.06 -5.89
CA TYR A 94 -18.81 7.77 -5.94
C TYR A 94 -18.51 8.37 -7.32
N ALA A 95 -18.83 7.67 -8.40
CA ALA A 95 -18.69 8.21 -9.75
C ALA A 95 -19.60 9.44 -9.96
N GLU A 96 -20.87 9.36 -9.54
CA GLU A 96 -21.85 10.45 -9.62
C GLU A 96 -21.49 11.65 -8.72
N ALA A 97 -20.81 11.41 -7.60
CA ALA A 97 -20.27 12.47 -6.73
C ALA A 97 -19.09 13.22 -7.35
N GLY A 98 -18.66 12.84 -8.55
CA GLY A 98 -17.63 13.51 -9.33
C GLY A 98 -16.19 13.10 -8.96
N ASN A 99 -16.02 11.95 -8.31
CA ASN A 99 -14.69 11.39 -8.14
C ASN A 99 -14.10 11.02 -9.50
N LYS A 100 -12.80 11.30 -9.69
CA LYS A 100 -12.09 11.07 -10.95
C LYS A 100 -11.22 9.83 -10.92
N LEU A 101 -10.93 9.33 -9.73
CA LEU A 101 -10.27 8.06 -9.50
C LEU A 101 -11.02 7.32 -8.40
N ILE A 102 -11.39 6.08 -8.66
CA ILE A 102 -12.00 5.17 -7.69
C ILE A 102 -11.05 3.99 -7.47
N LEU A 103 -10.67 3.78 -6.21
CA LEU A 103 -9.83 2.69 -5.75
C LEU A 103 -10.69 1.61 -5.10
N GLY A 104 -10.25 0.37 -5.14
CA GLY A 104 -10.90 -0.71 -4.41
C GLY A 104 -10.25 -2.05 -4.66
N GLU A 105 -10.84 -3.08 -4.06
CA GLU A 105 -10.58 -4.47 -4.41
C GLU A 105 -11.87 -5.08 -4.95
N VAL A 106 -11.74 -5.98 -5.90
CA VAL A 106 -12.90 -6.50 -6.65
C VAL A 106 -13.05 -8.01 -6.56
N PHE A 107 -12.42 -8.63 -5.57
CA PHE A 107 -12.60 -10.07 -5.33
C PHE A 107 -14.08 -10.42 -5.16
N GLY A 108 -14.61 -11.22 -6.11
CA GLY A 108 -16.00 -11.64 -6.11
C GLY A 108 -17.03 -10.62 -6.63
N VAL A 109 -16.59 -9.41 -7.08
CA VAL A 109 -17.46 -8.35 -7.62
C VAL A 109 -16.94 -7.73 -8.92
N GLU A 110 -15.94 -8.33 -9.56
CA GLU A 110 -15.24 -7.75 -10.69
C GLU A 110 -16.15 -7.46 -11.90
N ASP A 111 -17.07 -8.37 -12.24
CA ASP A 111 -18.00 -8.16 -13.38
C ASP A 111 -18.89 -6.95 -13.17
N ALA A 112 -19.38 -6.74 -11.94
CA ALA A 112 -20.16 -5.56 -11.57
C ALA A 112 -19.29 -4.30 -11.66
N ALA A 113 -18.08 -4.32 -11.14
CA ALA A 113 -17.16 -3.19 -11.20
C ALA A 113 -16.80 -2.80 -12.64
N ARG A 114 -16.54 -3.78 -13.52
CA ARG A 114 -16.29 -3.54 -14.94
C ARG A 114 -17.54 -2.98 -15.67
N THR A 115 -18.74 -3.38 -15.26
CA THR A 115 -19.98 -2.82 -15.78
C THR A 115 -20.11 -1.34 -15.41
N VAL A 116 -19.86 -0.98 -14.16
CA VAL A 116 -19.83 0.43 -13.73
C VAL A 116 -18.79 1.23 -14.51
N ALA A 117 -17.59 0.69 -14.70
CA ALA A 117 -16.54 1.39 -15.45
C ALA A 117 -16.95 1.70 -16.92
N LYS A 118 -17.72 0.83 -17.55
CA LYS A 118 -18.29 1.09 -18.91
C LYS A 118 -19.29 2.25 -18.89
N ASP A 119 -20.08 2.36 -17.83
CA ASP A 119 -21.11 3.40 -17.71
C ASP A 119 -20.52 4.78 -17.38
N TYR A 120 -19.28 4.82 -16.80
CA TYR A 120 -18.59 6.04 -16.40
C TYR A 120 -17.20 6.17 -17.07
N PRO A 121 -17.12 6.35 -18.39
CA PRO A 121 -15.87 6.35 -19.15
C PRO A 121 -14.88 7.48 -18.76
N ASP A 122 -15.38 8.56 -18.14
CA ASP A 122 -14.58 9.71 -17.69
C ASP A 122 -14.03 9.56 -16.25
N VAL A 123 -14.27 8.41 -15.61
CA VAL A 123 -13.78 8.06 -14.29
C VAL A 123 -12.74 6.95 -14.43
N ALA A 124 -11.59 7.12 -13.81
CA ALA A 124 -10.56 6.10 -13.72
C ALA A 124 -10.85 5.12 -12.56
N PHE A 125 -10.71 3.85 -12.81
CA PHE A 125 -10.90 2.78 -11.83
C PHE A 125 -9.57 2.02 -11.67
N LEU A 126 -9.02 2.01 -10.45
CA LEU A 126 -7.81 1.27 -10.10
C LEU A 126 -8.17 0.19 -9.09
N MET A 127 -8.28 -1.06 -9.55
CA MET A 127 -8.89 -2.16 -8.81
C MET A 127 -7.89 -3.29 -8.53
N GLY A 128 -7.77 -3.63 -7.24
CA GLY A 128 -6.97 -4.75 -6.77
C GLY A 128 -7.72 -6.08 -6.78
N SER A 129 -6.97 -7.18 -6.64
CA SER A 129 -7.49 -8.56 -6.66
C SER A 129 -8.37 -8.84 -7.89
N SER A 130 -7.93 -8.35 -9.05
CA SER A 130 -8.63 -8.34 -10.33
C SER A 130 -7.92 -9.24 -11.35
N PHE A 131 -8.64 -9.60 -12.40
CA PHE A 131 -8.04 -10.22 -13.57
C PHE A 131 -7.13 -9.21 -14.31
N LYS A 132 -6.56 -9.64 -15.44
CA LYS A 132 -5.70 -8.78 -16.25
C LYS A 132 -6.46 -7.57 -16.80
N PRO A 133 -5.77 -6.43 -17.04
CA PRO A 133 -6.36 -5.29 -17.71
C PRO A 133 -6.93 -5.67 -19.07
N ASP A 134 -8.00 -4.99 -19.47
CA ASP A 134 -8.65 -5.16 -20.78
C ASP A 134 -8.56 -3.85 -21.56
N ALA A 135 -7.87 -3.88 -22.69
CA ALA A 135 -7.74 -2.71 -23.56
C ALA A 135 -9.09 -2.18 -24.10
N ALA A 136 -10.14 -3.01 -24.13
CA ALA A 136 -11.49 -2.58 -24.48
C ALA A 136 -12.19 -1.75 -23.38
N LEU A 137 -11.60 -1.70 -22.18
CA LEU A 137 -12.07 -0.92 -21.04
C LEU A 137 -10.93 -0.02 -20.52
N PRO A 138 -10.57 1.05 -21.26
CA PRO A 138 -9.34 1.80 -21.04
C PRO A 138 -9.28 2.54 -19.70
N ASN A 139 -10.41 2.79 -19.06
CA ASN A 139 -10.50 3.45 -17.76
C ASN A 139 -10.49 2.48 -16.56
N PHE A 140 -10.27 1.18 -16.78
CA PHE A 140 -10.19 0.17 -15.72
C PHE A 140 -8.79 -0.45 -15.71
N SER A 141 -8.00 -0.07 -14.74
CA SER A 141 -6.66 -0.61 -14.47
C SER A 141 -6.69 -1.56 -13.29
N THR A 142 -5.73 -2.46 -13.27
CA THR A 142 -5.59 -3.44 -12.19
C THR A 142 -4.31 -3.17 -11.41
N PHE A 143 -4.25 -3.65 -10.19
CA PHE A 143 -3.03 -3.72 -9.40
C PHE A 143 -3.05 -4.95 -8.49
N ASP A 144 -1.88 -5.28 -7.99
CA ASP A 144 -1.72 -6.37 -7.04
C ASP A 144 -0.49 -6.08 -6.15
N ASN A 145 -0.37 -6.78 -5.02
CA ASN A 145 0.79 -6.64 -4.16
C ASN A 145 1.92 -7.59 -4.59
N TYR A 146 2.60 -7.27 -5.69
CA TYR A 146 3.78 -8.01 -6.15
C TYR A 146 4.97 -7.80 -5.20
N ILE A 147 4.82 -8.23 -3.94
CA ILE A 147 5.86 -8.12 -2.90
C ILE A 147 6.60 -9.44 -2.65
N GLN A 148 6.60 -10.34 -3.63
CA GLN A 148 7.34 -11.61 -3.58
C GLN A 148 8.84 -11.41 -3.29
N ASP A 149 9.41 -10.28 -3.70
CA ASP A 149 10.80 -9.93 -3.40
C ASP A 149 11.05 -9.87 -1.89
N ALA A 150 10.20 -9.14 -1.16
CA ALA A 150 10.27 -9.02 0.29
C ALA A 150 9.93 -10.34 0.99
N SER A 151 8.94 -11.09 0.48
CA SER A 151 8.56 -12.40 1.01
C SER A 151 9.70 -13.42 0.89
N TYR A 152 10.43 -13.43 -0.23
CA TYR A 152 11.61 -14.26 -0.41
C TYR A 152 12.71 -13.93 0.60
N LEU A 153 13.01 -12.65 0.81
CA LEU A 153 14.01 -12.21 1.77
C LEU A 153 13.64 -12.58 3.21
N THR A 154 12.38 -12.43 3.60
CA THR A 154 11.90 -12.88 4.92
C THR A 154 11.94 -14.40 5.04
N GLY A 155 11.78 -15.12 3.93
CA GLY A 155 11.97 -16.57 3.86
C GLY A 155 13.38 -17.01 4.20
N ILE A 156 14.42 -16.32 3.71
CA ILE A 156 15.83 -16.57 4.07
C ILE A 156 16.01 -16.44 5.59
N ILE A 157 15.45 -15.39 6.19
CA ILE A 157 15.51 -15.18 7.65
C ILE A 157 14.79 -16.34 8.38
N ALA A 158 13.58 -16.67 7.93
CA ALA A 158 12.79 -17.74 8.55
C ALA A 158 13.50 -19.11 8.51
N GLY A 159 14.13 -19.43 7.37
CA GLY A 159 14.87 -20.68 7.20
C GLY A 159 16.06 -20.83 8.18
N ALA A 160 16.69 -19.70 8.52
CA ALA A 160 17.77 -19.68 9.50
C ALA A 160 17.27 -19.71 10.96
N MET A 161 16.02 -19.26 11.20
CA MET A 161 15.46 -19.13 12.55
C MET A 161 14.62 -20.33 12.99
N THR A 162 14.08 -21.14 12.07
CA THR A 162 13.37 -22.37 12.41
C THR A 162 14.34 -23.43 12.95
N ARG A 163 13.97 -24.10 14.02
CA ARG A 163 14.72 -25.20 14.64
C ARG A 163 14.12 -26.57 14.28
N SER A 164 12.78 -26.61 14.17
CA SER A 164 12.06 -27.84 13.83
C SER A 164 12.17 -28.18 12.35
N LYS A 165 12.54 -27.20 11.49
CA LYS A 165 12.43 -27.28 10.04
C LYS A 165 11.00 -27.61 9.57
N ASN A 166 10.01 -27.11 10.29
CA ASN A 166 8.59 -27.25 10.00
C ASN A 166 7.94 -25.88 10.21
N ILE A 167 7.47 -25.28 9.12
CA ILE A 167 6.91 -23.92 9.10
C ILE A 167 5.44 -24.00 8.75
N GLY A 168 4.60 -23.39 9.60
CA GLY A 168 3.18 -23.22 9.34
C GLY A 168 2.92 -21.96 8.48
N MET A 169 1.96 -22.07 7.56
CA MET A 169 1.58 -20.97 6.68
C MET A 169 0.05 -20.86 6.61
N VAL A 170 -0.49 -19.72 7.02
CA VAL A 170 -1.95 -19.51 7.05
C VAL A 170 -2.30 -18.37 6.11
N GLY A 171 -2.96 -18.68 4.99
CA GLY A 171 -3.43 -17.73 3.99
C GLY A 171 -4.94 -17.51 4.01
N GLY A 172 -5.40 -16.46 3.33
CA GLY A 172 -6.82 -16.12 3.17
C GLY A 172 -7.50 -17.05 2.18
N TYR A 173 -7.21 -16.90 0.90
CA TYR A 173 -7.69 -17.73 -0.21
C TYR A 173 -6.52 -18.14 -1.11
N PRO A 174 -6.60 -19.29 -1.79
CA PRO A 174 -5.55 -19.76 -2.71
C PRO A 174 -5.64 -19.07 -4.08
N ILE A 175 -5.50 -17.75 -4.09
CA ILE A 175 -5.49 -16.95 -5.33
C ILE A 175 -4.06 -16.54 -5.71
N PRO A 176 -3.80 -16.18 -6.97
CA PRO A 176 -2.47 -15.82 -7.45
C PRO A 176 -1.72 -14.85 -6.54
N GLU A 177 -2.41 -13.82 -6.05
CA GLU A 177 -1.87 -12.80 -5.15
C GLU A 177 -1.25 -13.39 -3.88
N VAL A 178 -1.97 -14.27 -3.20
CA VAL A 178 -1.51 -14.92 -1.95
C VAL A 178 -0.48 -16.01 -2.26
N ASN A 179 -0.75 -16.79 -3.32
CA ASN A 179 0.08 -17.94 -3.70
C ASN A 179 1.53 -17.52 -4.02
N ARG A 180 1.72 -16.43 -4.78
CA ARG A 180 3.08 -15.97 -5.14
C ARG A 180 3.92 -15.56 -3.94
N LEU A 181 3.29 -14.94 -2.93
CA LEU A 181 3.99 -14.55 -1.71
C LEU A 181 4.40 -15.76 -0.90
N MET A 182 3.51 -16.73 -0.73
CA MET A 182 3.79 -17.96 -0.01
C MET A 182 4.86 -18.80 -0.73
N ASN A 183 4.80 -18.93 -2.06
CA ASN A 183 5.80 -19.63 -2.85
C ASN A 183 7.18 -18.95 -2.78
N ALA A 184 7.23 -17.62 -2.87
CA ALA A 184 8.47 -16.87 -2.76
C ALA A 184 9.09 -17.01 -1.35
N PHE A 185 8.28 -16.96 -0.30
CA PHE A 185 8.72 -17.23 1.06
C PHE A 185 9.31 -18.63 1.19
N MET A 186 8.61 -19.66 0.69
CA MET A 186 9.11 -21.04 0.69
C MET A 186 10.44 -21.18 -0.06
N ALA A 187 10.58 -20.50 -1.20
CA ALA A 187 11.83 -20.48 -1.97
C ALA A 187 12.98 -19.86 -1.16
N GLY A 188 12.73 -18.73 -0.48
CA GLY A 188 13.71 -18.11 0.40
C GLY A 188 14.12 -19.00 1.58
N VAL A 189 13.16 -19.68 2.22
CA VAL A 189 13.45 -20.66 3.28
C VAL A 189 14.36 -21.77 2.75
N LYS A 190 14.03 -22.36 1.60
CA LYS A 190 14.77 -23.48 1.01
C LYS A 190 16.18 -23.11 0.57
N GLU A 191 16.48 -21.83 0.33
CA GLU A 191 17.85 -21.40 -0.01
C GLU A 191 18.86 -21.65 1.12
N VAL A 192 18.41 -21.61 2.37
CA VAL A 192 19.24 -21.79 3.55
C VAL A 192 18.90 -23.04 4.36
N ALA A 193 17.70 -23.56 4.22
CA ALA A 193 17.19 -24.74 4.90
C ALA A 193 16.38 -25.64 3.94
N PRO A 194 17.04 -26.34 2.99
CA PRO A 194 16.38 -27.04 1.88
C PRO A 194 15.43 -28.17 2.32
N ASP A 195 15.67 -28.76 3.49
CA ASP A 195 14.88 -29.87 4.05
C ASP A 195 13.65 -29.41 4.84
N THR A 196 13.40 -28.07 4.89
CA THR A 196 12.24 -27.53 5.63
C THR A 196 10.93 -27.98 5.01
N LYS A 197 10.02 -28.44 5.87
CA LYS A 197 8.63 -28.81 5.54
C LYS A 197 7.71 -27.63 5.78
N PHE A 198 6.60 -27.63 5.07
CA PHE A 198 5.58 -26.58 5.18
C PHE A 198 4.21 -27.20 5.43
N GLN A 199 3.45 -26.59 6.34
CA GLN A 199 2.04 -26.84 6.55
C GLN A 199 1.26 -25.66 6.00
N VAL A 200 0.60 -25.82 4.86
CA VAL A 200 -0.14 -24.74 4.18
C VAL A 200 -1.63 -24.91 4.44
N SER A 201 -2.29 -23.83 4.86
CA SER A 201 -3.74 -23.81 5.08
C SER A 201 -4.34 -22.48 4.64
N PHE A 202 -5.54 -22.52 4.04
CA PHE A 202 -6.30 -21.33 3.68
C PHE A 202 -7.61 -21.31 4.49
N ILE A 203 -7.91 -20.14 5.09
CA ILE A 203 -9.06 -20.02 5.99
C ILE A 203 -10.38 -19.69 5.26
N GLY A 204 -10.32 -19.32 3.97
CA GLY A 204 -11.50 -18.93 3.19
C GLY A 204 -12.13 -17.61 3.67
N SER A 205 -11.32 -16.68 4.19
CA SER A 205 -11.74 -15.35 4.61
C SER A 205 -10.61 -14.35 4.46
N TRP A 206 -10.94 -13.11 4.11
CA TRP A 206 -9.97 -12.01 4.10
C TRP A 206 -9.76 -11.39 5.48
N PHE A 207 -10.75 -11.50 6.39
CA PHE A 207 -10.63 -10.97 7.74
C PHE A 207 -11.41 -11.83 8.74
N ASP A 208 -10.73 -12.82 9.30
CA ASP A 208 -11.24 -13.70 10.37
C ASP A 208 -10.08 -14.10 11.31
N PRO A 209 -9.61 -13.15 12.17
CA PRO A 209 -8.50 -13.43 13.06
C PRO A 209 -8.71 -14.64 14.00
N PRO A 210 -9.90 -14.89 14.56
CA PRO A 210 -10.15 -16.10 15.34
C PRO A 210 -9.89 -17.39 14.58
N LYS A 211 -10.39 -17.51 13.35
CA LYS A 211 -10.20 -18.70 12.49
C LYS A 211 -8.74 -18.88 12.08
N ALA A 212 -8.05 -17.77 11.76
CA ALA A 212 -6.63 -17.81 11.45
C ALA A 212 -5.79 -18.27 12.66
N LYS A 213 -6.13 -17.80 13.87
CA LYS A 213 -5.48 -18.20 15.12
C LYS A 213 -5.68 -19.69 15.41
N GLU A 214 -6.91 -20.21 15.25
CA GLU A 214 -7.21 -21.63 15.42
C GLU A 214 -6.44 -22.49 14.42
N THR A 215 -6.39 -22.08 13.16
CA THR A 215 -5.61 -22.77 12.12
C THR A 215 -4.12 -22.79 12.45
N ALA A 216 -3.59 -21.68 12.94
CA ALA A 216 -2.20 -21.57 13.37
C ALA A 216 -1.89 -22.49 14.57
N PHE A 217 -2.79 -22.60 15.54
CA PHE A 217 -2.64 -23.57 16.64
C PHE A 217 -2.53 -25.01 16.14
N ALA A 218 -3.37 -25.40 15.19
CA ALA A 218 -3.29 -26.74 14.61
C ALA A 218 -1.92 -26.99 13.92
N GLN A 219 -1.35 -25.99 13.27
CA GLN A 219 -0.02 -26.09 12.65
C GLN A 219 1.10 -26.20 13.71
N ILE A 220 0.99 -25.44 14.80
CA ILE A 220 1.94 -25.52 15.93
C ILE A 220 1.85 -26.90 16.59
N ASP A 221 0.64 -27.42 16.85
CA ASP A 221 0.43 -28.75 17.39
C ASP A 221 0.96 -29.84 16.41
N GLY A 222 0.97 -29.55 15.10
CA GLY A 222 1.63 -30.35 14.06
C GLY A 222 3.15 -30.17 13.99
N GLY A 223 3.77 -29.49 14.96
CA GLY A 223 5.20 -29.33 15.13
C GLY A 223 5.84 -28.12 14.43
N ALA A 224 5.06 -27.16 13.94
CA ALA A 224 5.60 -25.92 13.43
C ALA A 224 6.14 -25.06 14.58
N ASP A 225 7.35 -24.54 14.44
CA ASP A 225 8.00 -23.63 15.42
C ASP A 225 8.19 -22.20 14.89
N LEU A 226 7.76 -21.98 13.64
CA LEU A 226 7.72 -20.69 12.99
C LEU A 226 6.49 -20.64 12.06
N LEU A 227 5.81 -19.50 12.05
CA LEU A 227 4.61 -19.28 11.25
C LEU A 227 4.78 -18.14 10.25
N TYR A 228 4.28 -18.31 9.02
CA TYR A 228 4.09 -17.22 8.06
C TYR A 228 2.69 -16.62 8.25
N ALA A 229 2.63 -15.41 8.79
CA ALA A 229 1.40 -14.72 9.17
C ALA A 229 0.86 -13.91 7.99
N GLU A 230 0.31 -14.59 6.96
CA GLU A 230 -0.37 -13.92 5.87
C GLU A 230 -1.70 -13.31 6.34
N ARG A 231 -2.28 -13.81 7.45
CA ARG A 231 -3.51 -13.29 8.08
C ARG A 231 -3.30 -12.85 9.52
N PHE A 232 -4.09 -11.85 9.98
CA PHE A 232 -4.18 -11.51 11.39
C PHE A 232 -4.71 -12.70 12.20
N GLY A 233 -4.27 -12.81 13.46
CA GLY A 233 -4.54 -13.96 14.34
C GLY A 233 -3.40 -14.97 14.38
N VAL A 234 -2.61 -15.10 13.31
CA VAL A 234 -1.47 -16.04 13.26
C VAL A 234 -0.38 -15.65 14.26
N SER A 235 0.00 -14.37 14.29
CA SER A 235 0.99 -13.86 15.26
C SER A 235 0.49 -13.93 16.69
N ASP A 236 -0.81 -13.85 16.93
CA ASP A 236 -1.43 -14.07 18.24
C ASP A 236 -1.22 -15.52 18.72
N ALA A 237 -1.45 -16.48 17.82
CA ALA A 237 -1.21 -17.89 18.12
C ALA A 237 0.28 -18.16 18.40
N ALA A 238 1.16 -17.58 17.58
CA ALA A 238 2.62 -17.72 17.76
C ALA A 238 3.06 -17.16 19.11
N LYS A 239 2.59 -15.97 19.49
CA LYS A 239 2.88 -15.34 20.78
C LYS A 239 2.40 -16.21 21.96
N GLU A 240 1.17 -16.71 21.89
CA GLU A 240 0.58 -17.52 22.96
C GLU A 240 1.33 -18.85 23.16
N LYS A 241 1.82 -19.44 22.08
CA LYS A 241 2.58 -20.70 22.10
C LYS A 241 4.09 -20.51 22.17
N SER A 242 4.58 -19.26 22.25
CA SER A 242 6.00 -18.92 22.32
C SER A 242 6.82 -19.51 21.14
N VAL A 243 6.23 -19.51 19.94
CA VAL A 243 6.90 -19.81 18.67
C VAL A 243 7.12 -18.52 17.88
N LEU A 244 7.91 -18.58 16.81
CA LEU A 244 8.24 -17.43 16.00
C LEU A 244 7.18 -17.18 14.90
N ALA A 245 7.14 -15.94 14.40
CA ALA A 245 6.33 -15.57 13.24
C ALA A 245 7.09 -14.65 12.28
N ILE A 246 6.67 -14.69 11.01
CA ILE A 246 7.04 -13.72 9.98
C ILE A 246 5.78 -12.94 9.62
N GLY A 247 5.85 -11.60 9.72
CA GLY A 247 4.77 -10.71 9.32
C GLY A 247 4.69 -10.52 7.80
N ASN A 248 3.51 -10.16 7.32
CA ASN A 248 3.27 -9.93 5.90
C ASN A 248 2.49 -8.63 5.68
N VAL A 249 2.81 -7.90 4.60
CA VAL A 249 2.20 -6.63 4.17
C VAL A 249 2.51 -5.44 5.07
N ILE A 250 2.46 -5.60 6.39
CA ILE A 250 2.76 -4.57 7.40
C ILE A 250 3.74 -5.09 8.46
N ASP A 251 4.40 -4.15 9.13
CA ASP A 251 5.20 -4.47 10.31
C ASP A 251 4.32 -4.58 11.54
N THR A 252 4.32 -5.73 12.17
CA THR A 252 3.58 -6.01 13.41
C THR A 252 4.51 -6.26 14.60
N GLN A 253 5.82 -6.04 14.47
CA GLN A 253 6.79 -6.35 15.53
C GLN A 253 6.53 -5.55 16.81
N ALA A 254 6.03 -4.31 16.71
CA ALA A 254 5.71 -3.51 17.89
C ALA A 254 4.69 -4.18 18.82
N ASP A 255 3.72 -4.93 18.24
CA ASP A 255 2.70 -5.67 18.99
C ASP A 255 3.19 -7.06 19.44
N TYR A 256 4.20 -7.59 18.76
CA TYR A 256 4.75 -8.93 18.97
C TYR A 256 6.30 -8.92 19.03
N PRO A 257 6.91 -8.15 19.96
CA PRO A 257 8.35 -7.87 19.95
C PRO A 257 9.24 -9.10 20.18
N ASP A 258 8.71 -10.16 20.82
CA ASP A 258 9.43 -11.42 21.06
C ASP A 258 9.01 -12.54 20.12
N THR A 259 8.14 -12.26 19.15
CA THR A 259 7.50 -13.27 18.30
C THR A 259 7.77 -13.01 16.82
N VAL A 260 7.53 -11.78 16.33
CA VAL A 260 7.69 -11.43 14.91
C VAL A 260 9.15 -11.09 14.65
N VAL A 261 9.82 -11.97 13.88
CA VAL A 261 11.26 -11.86 13.58
C VAL A 261 11.52 -10.82 12.51
N ALA A 262 10.72 -10.84 11.46
CA ALA A 262 10.81 -9.96 10.30
C ALA A 262 9.43 -9.82 9.66
N SER A 263 9.24 -8.79 8.85
CA SER A 263 7.99 -8.59 8.10
C SER A 263 8.29 -8.16 6.66
N ALA A 264 7.59 -8.74 5.69
CA ALA A 264 7.55 -8.23 4.33
C ALA A 264 6.60 -7.03 4.30
N LEU A 265 7.05 -5.88 3.80
CA LEU A 265 6.26 -4.65 3.76
C LEU A 265 5.80 -4.34 2.36
N TRP A 266 4.56 -3.93 2.22
CA TRP A 266 4.03 -3.37 0.98
C TRP A 266 3.92 -1.85 1.08
N HIS A 267 4.41 -1.15 0.07
CA HIS A 267 4.30 0.29 -0.11
C HIS A 267 3.40 0.56 -1.31
N PHE A 268 2.16 0.95 -1.06
CA PHE A 268 1.20 1.23 -2.14
C PHE A 268 1.38 2.65 -2.72
N GLU A 269 2.17 3.48 -2.06
CA GLU A 269 2.42 4.86 -2.44
C GLU A 269 2.92 5.00 -3.90
N PRO A 270 3.91 4.22 -4.41
CA PRO A 270 4.33 4.30 -5.82
C PRO A 270 3.21 3.98 -6.81
N THR A 271 2.41 2.96 -6.54
CA THR A 271 1.26 2.56 -7.36
C THR A 271 0.23 3.68 -7.43
N LEU A 272 -0.16 4.25 -6.28
CA LEU A 272 -1.15 5.31 -6.20
C LEU A 272 -0.64 6.62 -6.82
N ASP A 273 0.60 7.01 -6.54
CA ASP A 273 1.19 8.25 -7.06
C ASP A 273 1.27 8.20 -8.60
N HIS A 274 1.61 7.04 -9.16
CA HIS A 274 1.59 6.86 -10.61
C HIS A 274 0.16 7.00 -11.17
N ALA A 275 -0.83 6.36 -10.57
CA ALA A 275 -2.23 6.47 -11.01
C ALA A 275 -2.74 7.92 -10.93
N ILE A 276 -2.46 8.63 -9.82
CA ILE A 276 -2.81 10.05 -9.66
C ILE A 276 -2.17 10.89 -10.78
N ALA A 277 -0.90 10.66 -11.10
CA ALA A 277 -0.20 11.39 -12.15
C ALA A 277 -0.83 11.14 -13.52
N GLN A 278 -1.17 9.89 -13.86
CA GLN A 278 -1.82 9.52 -15.12
C GLN A 278 -3.22 10.15 -15.25
N VAL A 279 -4.02 10.13 -14.17
CA VAL A 279 -5.35 10.76 -14.18
C VAL A 279 -5.24 12.27 -14.35
N LYS A 280 -4.33 12.94 -13.62
CA LYS A 280 -4.09 14.38 -13.77
C LYS A 280 -3.61 14.78 -15.17
N ALA A 281 -2.83 13.92 -15.81
CA ALA A 281 -2.32 14.13 -17.17
C ALA A 281 -3.35 13.76 -18.27
N GLY A 282 -4.47 13.12 -17.95
CA GLY A 282 -5.41 12.58 -18.93
C GLY A 282 -4.85 11.41 -19.75
N THR A 283 -3.91 10.67 -19.20
CA THR A 283 -3.21 9.55 -19.87
C THR A 283 -3.46 8.21 -19.18
N PHE A 284 -4.38 8.15 -18.22
CA PHE A 284 -4.76 6.90 -17.57
C PHE A 284 -5.33 5.92 -18.59
N LYS A 285 -4.88 4.69 -18.54
CA LYS A 285 -5.30 3.61 -19.45
C LYS A 285 -5.23 2.26 -18.76
N ALA A 286 -5.89 1.25 -19.31
CA ALA A 286 -5.89 -0.10 -18.79
C ALA A 286 -4.49 -0.71 -18.79
N GLU A 287 -3.88 -0.77 -17.62
CA GLU A 287 -2.55 -1.34 -17.35
C GLU A 287 -2.55 -2.09 -16.02
N ASP A 288 -1.54 -2.93 -15.82
CA ASP A 288 -1.25 -3.53 -14.53
C ASP A 288 -0.31 -2.60 -13.73
N TYR A 289 -0.89 -1.86 -12.81
CA TYR A 289 -0.16 -0.96 -11.91
C TYR A 289 0.54 -1.71 -10.75
N GLY A 290 0.27 -3.01 -10.61
CA GLY A 290 0.93 -3.85 -9.62
C GLY A 290 2.45 -3.91 -9.80
N VAL A 291 2.96 -3.63 -11.00
CA VAL A 291 4.41 -3.57 -11.28
C VAL A 291 5.15 -2.57 -10.40
N TYR A 292 4.46 -1.54 -9.91
CA TYR A 292 5.03 -0.56 -8.97
C TYR A 292 5.14 -1.10 -7.53
N SER A 293 4.63 -2.31 -7.26
CA SER A 293 4.83 -3.01 -5.98
C SER A 293 6.18 -3.72 -5.90
N PHE A 294 6.91 -3.89 -7.00
CA PHE A 294 8.24 -4.50 -6.97
C PHE A 294 9.23 -3.70 -6.13
N MET A 295 10.19 -4.40 -5.54
CA MET A 295 11.22 -3.79 -4.68
C MET A 295 12.07 -2.75 -5.42
N LYS A 296 12.39 -2.99 -6.69
CA LYS A 296 13.14 -2.04 -7.54
C LYS A 296 12.40 -0.72 -7.78
N GLU A 297 11.06 -0.72 -7.69
CA GLU A 297 10.22 0.46 -7.82
C GLU A 297 9.92 1.13 -6.47
N GLY A 298 10.48 0.60 -5.38
CA GLY A 298 10.20 1.07 -4.02
C GLY A 298 8.87 0.58 -3.45
N GLY A 299 8.19 -0.34 -4.12
CA GLY A 299 6.86 -0.85 -3.74
C GLY A 299 6.89 -1.90 -2.64
N CYS A 300 8.06 -2.45 -2.29
CA CYS A 300 8.18 -3.30 -1.12
C CYS A 300 9.57 -3.24 -0.48
N SER A 301 9.64 -3.67 0.76
CA SER A 301 10.87 -3.80 1.54
C SER A 301 10.69 -4.83 2.66
N ILE A 302 11.75 -5.13 3.40
CA ILE A 302 11.63 -5.82 4.69
C ILE A 302 11.63 -4.78 5.81
N ALA A 303 10.90 -5.06 6.89
CA ALA A 303 10.93 -4.24 8.09
C ALA A 303 12.30 -4.35 8.79
N PRO A 304 12.72 -3.32 9.56
CA PRO A 304 13.86 -3.47 10.46
C PRO A 304 13.68 -4.67 11.40
N LEU A 305 14.75 -5.39 11.68
CA LEU A 305 14.69 -6.57 12.57
C LEU A 305 14.41 -6.22 14.05
N GLY A 306 14.55 -4.95 14.44
CA GLY A 306 14.21 -4.45 15.76
C GLY A 306 14.76 -5.30 16.91
N THR A 307 13.90 -5.92 17.71
CA THR A 307 14.28 -6.78 18.86
C THR A 307 14.99 -8.06 18.44
N PHE A 308 14.97 -8.43 17.16
CA PHE A 308 15.66 -9.59 16.60
C PHE A 308 16.97 -9.24 15.91
N GLU A 309 17.39 -7.97 15.85
CA GLU A 309 18.64 -7.54 15.21
C GLU A 309 19.87 -8.30 15.70
N GLY A 310 19.96 -8.56 16.99
CA GLY A 310 21.02 -9.35 17.62
C GLY A 310 20.76 -10.86 17.69
N LYS A 311 19.59 -11.33 17.20
CA LYS A 311 19.19 -12.75 17.26
C LYS A 311 19.29 -13.44 15.90
N VAL A 312 19.15 -12.70 14.81
CA VAL A 312 19.36 -13.18 13.43
C VAL A 312 20.87 -13.25 13.18
N PRO A 313 21.42 -14.39 12.71
CA PRO A 313 22.86 -14.53 12.45
C PRO A 313 23.40 -13.50 11.44
N ASP A 314 24.61 -13.02 11.65
CA ASP A 314 25.22 -11.97 10.82
C ASP A 314 25.44 -12.40 9.36
N ASP A 315 25.78 -13.66 9.13
CA ASP A 315 25.90 -14.23 7.78
C ASP A 315 24.56 -14.28 7.04
N VAL A 316 23.45 -14.51 7.75
CA VAL A 316 22.10 -14.45 7.21
C VAL A 316 21.74 -13.02 6.84
N LYS A 317 22.01 -12.06 7.73
CA LYS A 317 21.79 -10.63 7.45
C LYS A 317 22.60 -10.17 6.22
N ALA A 318 23.86 -10.61 6.11
CA ALA A 318 24.70 -10.31 4.96
C ALA A 318 24.12 -10.91 3.66
N LYS A 319 23.65 -12.17 3.71
CA LYS A 319 23.00 -12.83 2.56
C LYS A 319 21.72 -12.09 2.14
N VAL A 320 20.87 -11.69 3.09
CA VAL A 320 19.66 -10.91 2.81
C VAL A 320 20.02 -9.58 2.15
N ALA A 321 21.02 -8.86 2.66
CA ALA A 321 21.45 -7.59 2.08
C ALA A 321 22.03 -7.75 0.66
N GLU A 322 22.79 -8.82 0.40
CA GLU A 322 23.30 -9.16 -0.94
C GLU A 322 22.15 -9.42 -1.92
N LYS A 323 21.17 -10.24 -1.52
CA LYS A 323 20.01 -10.57 -2.35
C LYS A 323 19.13 -9.36 -2.58
N GLU A 324 18.88 -8.56 -1.54
CA GLU A 324 18.13 -7.31 -1.67
C GLU A 324 18.76 -6.37 -2.69
N LYS A 325 20.11 -6.22 -2.63
CA LYS A 325 20.84 -5.42 -3.61
C LYS A 325 20.69 -5.99 -5.02
N ALA A 326 20.84 -7.31 -5.18
CA ALA A 326 20.74 -7.98 -6.47
C ALA A 326 19.32 -7.90 -7.07
N ILE A 327 18.29 -7.91 -6.25
CA ILE A 327 16.89 -7.66 -6.67
C ILE A 327 16.74 -6.21 -7.15
N LYS A 328 17.24 -5.24 -6.39
CA LYS A 328 17.12 -3.81 -6.73
C LYS A 328 17.88 -3.42 -7.99
N ASP A 329 19.04 -4.03 -8.24
CA ASP A 329 19.83 -3.77 -9.45
C ASP A 329 19.44 -4.68 -10.64
N GLY A 330 18.52 -5.62 -10.44
CA GLY A 330 17.97 -6.49 -11.49
C GLY A 330 18.86 -7.68 -11.88
N SER A 331 19.96 -7.93 -11.14
CA SER A 331 20.82 -9.10 -11.37
C SER A 331 20.26 -10.40 -10.79
N PHE A 332 19.26 -10.30 -9.92
CA PHE A 332 18.46 -11.42 -9.43
C PHE A 332 16.98 -11.09 -9.49
N THR A 333 16.17 -12.06 -9.90
CA THR A 333 14.71 -11.92 -9.98
C THR A 333 14.07 -13.04 -9.18
N VAL A 334 13.18 -12.69 -8.25
CA VAL A 334 12.36 -13.67 -7.55
C VAL A 334 11.28 -14.17 -8.50
N GLU A 335 11.12 -15.48 -8.60
CA GLU A 335 10.10 -16.08 -9.45
C GLU A 335 8.69 -15.69 -9.00
N ILE A 336 7.85 -15.31 -9.94
CA ILE A 336 6.40 -15.12 -9.74
C ILE A 336 5.73 -16.46 -9.98
N ASN A 337 5.43 -17.19 -8.93
CA ASN A 337 4.76 -18.48 -8.96
C ASN A 337 3.35 -18.36 -8.36
N ASP A 338 2.36 -18.29 -9.23
CA ASP A 338 0.94 -18.13 -8.87
C ASP A 338 0.24 -19.48 -8.56
N ALA A 339 0.94 -20.60 -8.67
CA ALA A 339 0.37 -21.91 -8.36
C ALA A 339 0.06 -22.03 -6.86
N GLU A 340 -1.04 -22.70 -6.52
CA GLU A 340 -1.39 -22.93 -5.11
C GLU A 340 -0.29 -23.70 -4.38
N PRO A 341 0.32 -23.12 -3.32
CA PRO A 341 1.35 -23.81 -2.54
C PRO A 341 0.79 -25.02 -1.83
N LYS A 342 1.60 -26.06 -1.70
CA LYS A 342 1.20 -27.33 -1.08
C LYS A 342 2.05 -27.61 0.15
N SER A 343 1.42 -28.26 1.14
CA SER A 343 2.13 -28.84 2.28
C SER A 343 3.12 -29.90 1.80
N SER A 344 4.25 -30.08 2.52
CA SER A 344 5.35 -30.98 2.16
C SER A 344 5.83 -31.82 3.35
#